data_c8fdda1764a33e8e23452a416f5fc792
#
_entry.id   c8fdda1764a33e8e23452a416f5fc792
#
_cell.length_a   1.000
_cell.length_b   1.000
_cell.length_c   1.000
_cell.angle_alpha   90.00
_cell.angle_beta   90.00
_cell.angle_gamma   90.00
#
_symmetry.space_group_name_H-M   'P 1'
#
loop_
_entity.id
_entity.type
_entity.pdbx_description
1 polymer ?
#
loop_
_entity_poly.entity_id
_entity_poly.type
_entity_poly.pdbx_seq_one_letter_code
_entity_poly.pdbx_strand_id
1 'polypeptide(L)'
;LQIAKEEGVSEERLKQIEDETRHKAYEIINRKGATYYGVATALMRITKAILRNENAVLPIGAYVNGEYGVHDLYLGTPAVINAHGVEQVIDVQFDEREQKAMAHSAAVLREAVDRGMKETGLNKDVVSLVANA
;
A
#
# COMPACT_ATOMS: atom_id res chain seq x y z
N LEU A 1 1.28 3.09 -14.95
CA LEU A 1 1.12 2.86 -16.41
C LEU A 1 2.16 3.63 -17.24
N GLN A 2 2.44 4.89 -16.94
CA GLN A 2 3.39 5.69 -17.71
C GLN A 2 4.81 5.09 -17.72
N ILE A 3 5.35 4.76 -16.55
CA ILE A 3 6.69 4.13 -16.42
C ILE A 3 6.76 2.81 -17.19
N ALA A 4 5.72 1.99 -17.12
CA ALA A 4 5.69 0.71 -17.83
C ALA A 4 5.63 0.89 -19.36
N LYS A 5 4.99 1.96 -19.85
CA LYS A 5 4.98 2.32 -21.27
C LYS A 5 6.35 2.81 -21.73
N GLU A 6 7.04 3.61 -20.92
CA GLU A 6 8.42 4.07 -21.17
C GLU A 6 9.41 2.90 -21.25
N GLU A 7 9.19 1.86 -20.43
CA GLU A 7 9.96 0.61 -20.44
C GLU A 7 9.49 -0.38 -21.53
N GLY A 8 8.56 -0.01 -22.40
CA GLY A 8 8.13 -0.82 -23.55
C GLY A 8 7.23 -2.01 -23.21
N VAL A 9 6.61 -2.01 -22.02
CA VAL A 9 5.67 -3.06 -21.62
C VAL A 9 4.30 -2.81 -22.27
N SER A 10 3.79 -3.80 -23.04
CA SER A 10 2.50 -3.68 -23.69
C SER A 10 1.33 -3.64 -22.70
N GLU A 11 0.22 -2.99 -23.08
CA GLU A 11 -0.99 -2.94 -22.25
C GLU A 11 -1.59 -4.33 -21.98
N GLU A 12 -1.47 -5.26 -22.93
CA GLU A 12 -1.92 -6.64 -22.76
C GLU A 12 -1.09 -7.35 -21.68
N ARG A 13 0.24 -7.15 -21.72
CA ARG A 13 1.14 -7.72 -20.70
C ARG A 13 0.88 -7.14 -19.32
N LEU A 14 0.58 -5.84 -19.22
CA LEU A 14 0.22 -5.19 -17.96
C LEU A 14 -1.08 -5.75 -17.38
N LYS A 15 -2.11 -5.93 -18.21
CA LYS A 15 -3.37 -6.55 -17.78
C LYS A 15 -3.17 -7.99 -17.31
N GLN A 16 -2.34 -8.75 -18.02
CA GLN A 16 -2.01 -10.12 -17.62
C GLN A 16 -1.32 -10.15 -16.25
N ILE A 17 -0.31 -9.28 -16.02
CA ILE A 17 0.39 -9.17 -14.74
C ILE A 17 -0.57 -8.75 -13.62
N GLU A 18 -1.47 -7.78 -13.87
CA GLU A 18 -2.48 -7.34 -12.91
C GLU A 18 -3.38 -8.51 -12.50
N ASP A 19 -3.88 -9.28 -13.47
CA ASP A 19 -4.77 -10.40 -13.22
C ASP A 19 -4.06 -11.55 -12.49
N GLU A 20 -2.87 -11.93 -12.93
CA GLU A 20 -2.04 -12.94 -12.27
C GLU A 20 -1.74 -12.54 -10.81
N THR A 21 -1.41 -11.25 -10.57
CA THR A 21 -1.11 -10.75 -9.22
C THR A 21 -2.35 -10.80 -8.34
N ARG A 22 -3.49 -10.37 -8.85
CA ARG A 22 -4.77 -10.36 -8.11
C ARG A 22 -5.21 -11.77 -7.66
N HIS A 23 -5.00 -12.78 -8.50
CA HIS A 23 -5.43 -14.14 -8.23
C HIS A 23 -4.37 -14.99 -7.52
N LYS A 24 -3.11 -14.53 -7.46
CA LYS A 24 -1.99 -15.34 -6.93
C LYS A 24 -2.17 -15.78 -5.48
N ALA A 25 -2.71 -14.94 -4.63
CA ALA A 25 -2.98 -15.28 -3.24
C ALA A 25 -3.99 -16.44 -3.11
N TYR A 26 -5.07 -16.40 -3.91
CA TYR A 26 -6.08 -17.45 -3.92
C TYR A 26 -5.55 -18.77 -4.45
N GLU A 27 -4.69 -18.74 -5.48
CA GLU A 27 -4.02 -19.94 -5.98
C GLU A 27 -3.17 -20.60 -4.89
N ILE A 28 -2.41 -19.82 -4.11
CA ILE A 28 -1.59 -20.31 -3.01
C ILE A 28 -2.46 -20.87 -1.89
N ILE A 29 -3.54 -20.18 -1.52
CA ILE A 29 -4.47 -20.62 -0.48
C ILE A 29 -5.13 -21.94 -0.88
N ASN A 30 -5.58 -22.07 -2.13
CA ASN A 30 -6.19 -23.30 -2.63
C ASN A 30 -5.24 -24.51 -2.60
N ARG A 31 -3.93 -24.27 -2.78
CA ARG A 31 -2.92 -25.35 -2.75
C ARG A 31 -2.38 -25.68 -1.37
N LYS A 32 -2.26 -24.70 -0.48
CA LYS A 32 -1.56 -24.82 0.81
C LYS A 32 -2.39 -24.42 2.02
N GLY A 33 -3.65 -24.02 1.82
CA GLY A 33 -4.54 -23.55 2.89
C GLY A 33 -4.30 -22.13 3.36
N ALA A 34 -3.09 -21.56 3.16
CA ALA A 34 -2.77 -20.18 3.55
C ALA A 34 -1.50 -19.66 2.85
N THR A 35 -1.24 -18.35 2.98
CA THR A 35 -0.03 -17.68 2.50
C THR A 35 0.85 -17.27 3.67
N TYR A 36 2.10 -17.74 3.70
CA TYR A 36 3.05 -17.41 4.77
C TYR A 36 4.37 -16.83 4.25
N TYR A 37 5.01 -17.54 3.32
CA TYR A 37 6.38 -17.23 2.91
C TYR A 37 6.49 -15.88 2.17
N GLY A 38 5.50 -15.52 1.34
CA GLY A 38 5.48 -14.22 0.67
C GLY A 38 5.41 -13.06 1.66
N VAL A 39 4.53 -13.16 2.65
CA VAL A 39 4.39 -12.15 3.71
C VAL A 39 5.66 -12.09 4.57
N ALA A 40 6.23 -13.22 4.95
CA ALA A 40 7.48 -13.26 5.72
C ALA A 40 8.64 -12.60 4.95
N THR A 41 8.74 -12.85 3.64
CA THR A 41 9.76 -12.22 2.79
C THR A 41 9.56 -10.71 2.68
N ALA A 42 8.32 -10.24 2.55
CA ALA A 42 8.00 -8.81 2.53
C ALA A 42 8.38 -8.13 3.85
N LEU A 43 8.01 -8.73 4.99
CA LEU A 43 8.37 -8.22 6.31
C LEU A 43 9.90 -8.19 6.50
N MET A 44 10.59 -9.25 6.12
CA MET A 44 12.06 -9.29 6.15
C MET A 44 12.66 -8.16 5.31
N ARG A 45 12.12 -7.89 4.12
CA ARG A 45 12.64 -6.83 3.24
C ARG A 45 12.46 -5.45 3.85
N ILE A 46 11.32 -5.16 4.45
CA ILE A 46 11.04 -3.88 5.13
C ILE A 46 11.96 -3.75 6.36
N THR A 47 12.00 -4.76 7.22
CA THR A 47 12.86 -4.78 8.41
C THR A 47 14.33 -4.56 8.05
N LYS A 48 14.82 -5.20 6.98
CA LYS A 48 16.18 -5.00 6.50
C LYS A 48 16.44 -3.55 6.07
N ALA A 49 15.50 -2.92 5.37
CA ALA A 49 15.62 -1.53 4.95
C ALA A 49 15.75 -0.57 6.14
N ILE A 50 14.96 -0.81 7.19
CA ILE A 50 15.00 -0.03 8.44
C ILE A 50 16.33 -0.24 9.16
N LEU A 51 16.68 -1.48 9.48
CA LEU A 51 17.87 -1.80 10.26
C LEU A 51 19.18 -1.40 9.59
N ARG A 52 19.20 -1.34 8.26
CA ARG A 52 20.39 -0.95 7.47
C ARG A 52 20.37 0.50 6.99
N ASN A 53 19.34 1.26 7.32
CA ASN A 53 19.17 2.65 6.87
C ASN A 53 19.30 2.79 5.34
N GLU A 54 18.62 1.92 4.58
CA GLU A 54 18.87 1.78 3.14
C GLU A 54 18.31 2.92 2.28
N ASN A 55 17.37 3.74 2.78
CA ASN A 55 16.57 4.67 1.98
C ASN A 55 15.91 3.97 0.77
N ALA A 56 15.39 2.77 1.00
CA ALA A 56 14.83 1.94 -0.06
C ALA A 56 13.42 2.38 -0.42
N VAL A 57 13.12 2.47 -1.71
CA VAL A 57 11.75 2.67 -2.21
C VAL A 57 11.02 1.32 -2.20
N LEU A 58 9.98 1.22 -1.39
CA LEU A 58 9.18 0.00 -1.25
C LEU A 58 7.68 0.32 -1.32
N PRO A 59 6.86 -0.56 -1.93
CA PRO A 59 5.41 -0.46 -1.86
C PRO A 59 4.96 -0.95 -0.47
N ILE A 60 4.47 -0.03 0.35
CA ILE A 60 4.02 -0.32 1.71
C ILE A 60 2.72 0.41 2.03
N GLY A 61 2.03 -0.01 3.10
CA GLY A 61 0.96 0.79 3.70
C GLY A 61 1.55 1.96 4.46
N ALA A 62 1.51 3.15 3.88
CA ALA A 62 1.98 4.39 4.49
C ALA A 62 0.82 5.30 4.86
N TYR A 63 0.98 6.09 5.92
CA TYR A 63 0.04 7.15 6.26
C TYR A 63 0.15 8.27 5.23
N VAL A 64 -0.98 8.61 4.61
CA VAL A 64 -1.09 9.69 3.63
C VAL A 64 -1.96 10.81 4.19
N ASN A 65 -1.52 12.05 3.99
CA ASN A 65 -2.23 13.23 4.46
C ASN A 65 -2.07 14.41 3.50
N GLY A 66 -2.49 14.21 2.28
CA GLY A 66 -2.43 15.17 1.17
C GLY A 66 -1.98 14.54 -0.13
N GLU A 67 -1.12 13.55 -0.04
CA GLU A 67 -0.66 12.80 -1.21
C GLU A 67 -1.85 12.11 -1.87
N TYR A 68 -1.85 12.09 -3.20
CA TYR A 68 -2.94 11.53 -4.01
C TYR A 68 -4.33 12.15 -3.75
N GLY A 69 -4.40 13.33 -3.10
CA GLY A 69 -5.64 13.96 -2.67
C GLY A 69 -6.37 13.23 -1.55
N VAL A 70 -5.68 12.33 -0.84
CA VAL A 70 -6.23 11.55 0.28
C VAL A 70 -5.66 12.06 1.60
N HIS A 71 -6.51 12.17 2.62
CA HIS A 71 -6.14 12.66 3.94
C HIS A 71 -6.45 11.62 5.01
N ASP A 72 -5.62 11.57 6.04
CA ASP A 72 -5.86 10.83 7.29
C ASP A 72 -6.24 9.35 7.01
N LEU A 73 -5.39 8.66 6.25
CA LEU A 73 -5.60 7.25 5.88
C LEU A 73 -4.27 6.54 5.62
N TYR A 74 -4.22 5.24 5.93
CA TYR A 74 -3.15 4.38 5.49
C TYR A 74 -3.49 3.76 4.14
N LEU A 75 -2.63 4.00 3.14
CA LEU A 75 -2.77 3.45 1.78
C LEU A 75 -1.51 2.73 1.34
N GLY A 76 -1.67 1.73 0.48
CA GLY A 76 -0.56 1.10 -0.22
C GLY A 76 0.03 2.06 -1.26
N THR A 77 1.18 2.61 -0.96
CA THR A 77 1.89 3.59 -1.79
C THR A 77 3.37 3.28 -1.87
N PRO A 78 4.10 3.69 -2.91
CA PRO A 78 5.55 3.69 -2.88
C PRO A 78 6.03 4.72 -1.85
N ALA A 79 6.93 4.28 -0.97
CA ALA A 79 7.52 5.15 0.03
C ALA A 79 9.01 4.86 0.25
N VAL A 80 9.75 5.86 0.67
CA VAL A 80 11.15 5.75 1.08
C VAL A 80 11.19 5.25 2.51
N ILE A 81 11.90 4.15 2.74
CA ILE A 81 12.06 3.49 4.05
C ILE A 81 13.50 3.56 4.49
N ASN A 82 13.73 4.06 5.70
CA ASN A 82 15.02 4.12 6.35
C ASN A 82 14.95 3.79 7.85
N ALA A 83 16.00 4.13 8.62
CA ALA A 83 16.07 3.85 10.06
C ALA A 83 14.96 4.53 10.88
N HIS A 84 14.34 5.58 10.36
CA HIS A 84 13.22 6.30 11.02
C HIS A 84 11.85 5.76 10.62
N GLY A 85 11.81 4.71 9.78
CA GLY A 85 10.58 4.14 9.23
C GLY A 85 10.24 4.72 7.87
N VAL A 86 9.04 5.26 7.69
CA VAL A 86 8.61 5.95 6.47
C VAL A 86 9.15 7.37 6.49
N GLU A 87 10.15 7.63 5.67
CA GLU A 87 10.74 8.97 5.52
C GLU A 87 9.87 9.86 4.64
N GLN A 88 9.37 9.30 3.52
CA GLN A 88 8.59 10.04 2.54
C GLN A 88 7.69 9.11 1.75
N VAL A 89 6.44 9.51 1.55
CA VAL A 89 5.56 8.94 0.53
C VAL A 89 5.93 9.55 -0.82
N ILE A 90 6.11 8.71 -1.83
CA ILE A 90 6.41 9.17 -3.19
C ILE A 90 5.10 9.45 -3.90
N ASP A 91 4.86 10.71 -4.26
CA ASP A 91 3.70 11.11 -5.03
C ASP A 91 3.95 10.83 -6.52
N VAL A 92 3.35 9.74 -7.00
CA VAL A 92 3.43 9.31 -8.41
C VAL A 92 2.30 9.97 -9.19
N GLN A 93 2.61 10.52 -10.35
CA GLN A 93 1.57 11.04 -11.23
C GLN A 93 0.77 9.90 -11.85
N PHE A 94 -0.51 9.88 -11.54
CA PHE A 94 -1.46 8.91 -12.06
C PHE A 94 -2.19 9.42 -13.31
N ASP A 95 -2.49 8.53 -14.22
CA ASP A 95 -3.48 8.80 -15.26
C ASP A 95 -4.91 8.83 -14.67
N GLU A 96 -5.89 9.23 -15.48
CA GLU A 96 -7.28 9.36 -15.02
C GLU A 96 -7.86 8.03 -14.50
N ARG A 97 -7.47 6.89 -15.08
CA ARG A 97 -7.90 5.56 -14.64
C ARG A 97 -7.30 5.22 -13.27
N GLU A 98 -6.02 5.48 -13.11
CA GLU A 98 -5.29 5.23 -11.86
C GLU A 98 -5.79 6.14 -10.73
N GLN A 99 -6.07 7.41 -11.03
CA GLN A 99 -6.67 8.35 -10.07
C GLN A 99 -8.03 7.85 -9.57
N LYS A 100 -8.91 7.42 -10.48
CA LYS A 100 -10.22 6.85 -10.12
C LYS A 100 -10.08 5.58 -9.28
N ALA A 101 -9.13 4.70 -9.63
CA ALA A 101 -8.88 3.48 -8.89
C ALA A 101 -8.34 3.76 -7.47
N MET A 102 -7.43 4.74 -7.32
CA MET A 102 -6.92 5.18 -6.03
C MET A 102 -8.02 5.79 -5.16
N ALA A 103 -8.82 6.69 -5.72
CA ALA A 103 -9.96 7.31 -5.02
C ALA A 103 -10.97 6.25 -4.54
N HIS A 104 -11.27 5.25 -5.38
CA HIS A 104 -12.13 4.13 -5.00
C HIS A 104 -11.53 3.31 -3.85
N SER A 105 -10.23 2.97 -3.91
CA SER A 105 -9.54 2.25 -2.85
C SER A 105 -9.54 3.02 -1.53
N ALA A 106 -9.31 4.33 -1.57
CA ALA A 106 -9.37 5.19 -0.41
C ALA A 106 -10.78 5.23 0.21
N ALA A 107 -11.83 5.30 -0.61
CA ALA A 107 -13.21 5.29 -0.13
C ALA A 107 -13.57 3.97 0.57
N VAL A 108 -13.20 2.83 0.01
CA VAL A 108 -13.43 1.50 0.60
C VAL A 108 -12.72 1.35 1.94
N LEU A 109 -11.45 1.79 2.02
CA LEU A 109 -10.69 1.74 3.27
C LEU A 109 -11.25 2.70 4.32
N ARG A 110 -11.68 3.90 3.93
CA ARG A 110 -12.33 4.86 4.83
C ARG A 110 -13.59 4.25 5.46
N GLU A 111 -14.44 3.66 4.64
CA GLU A 111 -15.64 2.98 5.15
C GLU A 111 -15.30 1.85 6.14
N ALA A 112 -14.26 1.08 5.86
CA ALA A 112 -13.82 0.01 6.76
C ALA A 112 -13.29 0.55 8.09
N VAL A 113 -12.51 1.63 8.06
CA VAL A 113 -12.00 2.33 9.25
C VAL A 113 -13.16 2.90 10.08
N ASP A 114 -14.08 3.63 9.45
CA ASP A 114 -15.22 4.23 10.14
C ASP A 114 -16.13 3.18 10.79
N ARG A 115 -16.32 2.05 10.13
CA ARG A 115 -17.05 0.90 10.68
C ARG A 115 -16.33 0.31 11.89
N GLY A 116 -15.02 0.06 11.78
CA GLY A 116 -14.22 -0.47 12.88
C GLY A 116 -14.21 0.47 14.10
N MET A 117 -14.07 1.78 13.89
CA MET A 117 -14.16 2.77 14.96
C MET A 117 -15.53 2.75 15.66
N LYS A 118 -16.62 2.66 14.88
CA LYS A 118 -17.97 2.59 15.42
C LYS A 118 -18.21 1.31 16.24
N GLU A 119 -17.73 0.18 15.77
CA GLU A 119 -17.90 -1.12 16.44
C GLU A 119 -17.05 -1.23 17.71
N THR A 120 -15.86 -0.63 17.72
CA THR A 120 -14.94 -0.70 18.87
C THR A 120 -15.14 0.44 19.89
N GLY A 121 -15.94 1.46 19.57
CA GLY A 121 -16.09 2.66 20.39
C GLY A 121 -14.84 3.54 20.42
N LEU A 122 -13.84 3.27 19.60
CA LEU A 122 -12.66 4.12 19.44
C LEU A 122 -13.05 5.39 18.70
N ASN A 123 -12.60 6.53 19.22
CA ASN A 123 -12.73 7.81 18.52
C ASN A 123 -11.40 8.24 17.89
N LYS A 124 -11.46 9.23 17.01
CA LYS A 124 -10.27 9.75 16.32
C LYS A 124 -9.19 10.31 17.27
N ASP A 125 -9.59 10.75 18.46
CA ASP A 125 -8.67 11.34 19.44
C ASP A 125 -7.71 10.28 20.01
N VAL A 126 -8.17 9.02 20.15
CA VAL A 126 -7.31 7.91 20.61
C VAL A 126 -6.30 7.53 19.53
N VAL A 127 -6.68 7.58 18.25
CA VAL A 127 -5.80 7.28 17.12
C VAL A 127 -4.74 8.36 16.95
N SER A 128 -5.08 9.63 17.16
CA SER A 128 -4.13 10.74 17.08
C SER A 128 -3.07 10.72 18.20
N LEU A 129 -3.41 10.19 19.38
CA LEU A 129 -2.46 10.01 20.48
C LEU A 129 -1.37 8.99 20.17
N VAL A 130 -1.69 7.94 19.41
CA VAL A 130 -0.72 6.91 19.00
C VAL A 130 0.15 7.37 17.82
N ALA A 131 -0.39 8.22 16.94
CA ALA A 131 0.35 8.76 15.81
C ALA A 131 1.38 9.84 16.17
N ASN A 132 1.27 10.44 17.36
CA ASN A 132 2.15 11.50 17.86
C ASN A 132 3.11 11.04 18.99
N ALA A 133 3.15 9.74 19.27
CA ALA A 133 4.04 9.11 20.24
C ALA A 133 5.27 8.48 19.56
#